data_19d79b2930a87211d266aa7cea6844b7
#
_entry.id   19d79b2930a87211d266aa7cea6844b7
#
_cell.length_a   1.000
_cell.length_b   1.000
_cell.length_c   1.000
_cell.angle_alpha   90.00
_cell.angle_beta   90.00
_cell.angle_gamma   90.00
#
_symmetry.space_group_name_H-M   'P 1'
#
loop_
_entity.id
_entity.type
_entity.pdbx_description
1 polymer ?
#
loop_
_entity_poly.entity_id
_entity_poly.type
_entity_poly.pdbx_seq_one_letter_code
_entity_poly.pdbx_strand_id
1 'polypeptide(L)'
;CAADWIVAEPTTLTGSIGIFGLVPNAEGLLKDKLGLNFDVVKTNELADLGDLTRPFNEEEKALMQGMVNKGYELFTKRCADGRKMNIEDIKKIAEGRVWTGEMAKDLKLVDELGGLDEAVEVAASHAKIERYTLVSYPEKEDFLTSLLNTRPSRYISSRMQENFGEYYNGLRFVKNLKDADRLQARMPFDVVIK
;
A
#
# COMPACT_ATOMS: atom_id res chain seq x y z
N CYS A 1 13.04 9.40 -3.75
CA CYS A 1 14.41 9.87 -3.52
C CYS A 1 15.48 9.02 -4.25
N ALA A 2 15.11 7.93 -4.93
CA ALA A 2 16.06 7.14 -5.73
C ALA A 2 16.12 7.59 -7.21
N ALA A 3 15.21 8.43 -7.65
CA ALA A 3 15.21 8.99 -8.99
C ALA A 3 16.28 10.11 -9.11
N ASP A 4 16.91 10.20 -10.27
CA ASP A 4 17.87 11.25 -10.58
C ASP A 4 17.20 12.61 -10.84
N TRP A 5 15.94 12.57 -11.33
CA TRP A 5 15.14 13.76 -11.63
C TRP A 5 13.68 13.51 -11.27
N ILE A 6 13.02 14.49 -10.70
CA ILE A 6 11.63 14.44 -10.26
C ILE A 6 10.86 15.58 -10.91
N VAL A 7 9.83 15.24 -11.67
CA VAL A 7 8.91 16.19 -12.32
C VAL A 7 7.56 16.12 -11.61
N ALA A 8 6.93 17.25 -11.36
CA ALA A 8 5.60 17.33 -10.78
C ALA A 8 4.83 18.51 -11.37
N GLU A 9 3.51 18.37 -11.54
CA GLU A 9 2.67 19.50 -11.90
C GLU A 9 2.58 20.51 -10.75
N PRO A 10 2.34 21.81 -11.02
CA PRO A 10 2.30 22.86 -10.00
C PRO A 10 1.37 22.56 -8.83
N THR A 11 0.25 21.90 -9.09
CA THR A 11 -0.80 21.55 -8.11
C THR A 11 -0.64 20.16 -7.50
N THR A 12 0.33 19.38 -7.93
CA THR A 12 0.57 18.02 -7.40
C THR A 12 0.85 18.08 -5.90
N LEU A 13 0.13 17.29 -5.11
CA LEU A 13 0.42 17.12 -3.70
C LEU A 13 1.69 16.28 -3.54
N THR A 14 2.69 16.86 -2.89
CA THR A 14 3.99 16.24 -2.62
C THR A 14 4.32 16.31 -1.13
N GLY A 15 5.46 15.78 -0.76
CA GLY A 15 5.96 15.84 0.60
C GLY A 15 5.45 14.70 1.44
N SER A 16 4.79 15.05 2.55
CA SER A 16 4.38 14.14 3.62
C SER A 16 5.55 13.29 4.13
N ILE A 17 6.72 13.93 4.28
CA ILE A 17 7.91 13.27 4.86
C ILE A 17 7.70 13.15 6.35
N GLY A 18 7.11 12.03 6.77
CA GLY A 18 6.75 11.78 8.15
C GLY A 18 6.30 10.34 8.32
N ILE A 19 6.26 9.88 9.56
CA ILE A 19 5.77 8.55 9.92
C ILE A 19 4.84 8.70 11.13
N PHE A 20 3.70 8.04 11.06
CA PHE A 20 2.80 7.87 12.19
C PHE A 20 2.27 6.43 12.20
N GLY A 21 1.83 5.99 13.35
CA GLY A 21 1.13 4.72 13.52
C GLY A 21 -0.20 4.94 14.22
N LEU A 22 -1.23 4.24 13.77
CA LEU A 22 -2.53 4.17 14.45
C LEU A 22 -2.72 2.76 14.98
N VAL A 23 -2.85 2.64 16.29
CA VAL A 23 -3.13 1.36 16.93
C VAL A 23 -4.53 1.44 17.55
N PRO A 24 -5.51 0.71 17.02
CA PRO A 24 -6.85 0.70 17.58
C PRO A 24 -6.88 -0.06 18.92
N ASN A 25 -7.71 0.42 19.84
CA ASN A 25 -8.06 -0.27 21.07
C ASN A 25 -9.58 -0.49 21.10
N ALA A 26 -10.00 -1.73 21.13
CA ALA A 26 -11.41 -2.10 21.13
C ALA A 26 -11.90 -2.57 22.51
N GLU A 27 -11.09 -2.46 23.56
CA GLU A 27 -11.41 -2.96 24.91
C GLU A 27 -12.77 -2.49 25.40
N GLY A 28 -13.05 -1.19 25.35
CA GLY A 28 -14.32 -0.64 25.82
C GLY A 28 -15.53 -1.14 25.02
N LEU A 29 -15.39 -1.35 23.71
CA LEU A 29 -16.45 -1.95 22.92
C LEU A 29 -16.67 -3.41 23.29
N LEU A 30 -15.61 -4.18 23.39
CA LEU A 30 -15.68 -5.63 23.59
C LEU A 30 -16.11 -5.98 25.02
N LYS A 31 -15.49 -5.37 26.04
CA LYS A 31 -15.81 -5.65 27.44
C LYS A 31 -17.08 -4.96 27.89
N ASP A 32 -17.18 -3.61 27.72
CA ASP A 32 -18.23 -2.83 28.36
C ASP A 32 -19.55 -2.87 27.60
N LYS A 33 -19.52 -3.03 26.26
CA LYS A 33 -20.72 -3.04 25.44
C LYS A 33 -21.18 -4.44 25.05
N LEU A 34 -20.24 -5.34 24.74
CA LEU A 34 -20.56 -6.70 24.30
C LEU A 34 -20.42 -7.76 25.41
N GLY A 35 -19.88 -7.40 26.57
CA GLY A 35 -19.70 -8.31 27.69
C GLY A 35 -18.72 -9.45 27.45
N LEU A 36 -17.80 -9.28 26.48
CA LEU A 36 -16.79 -10.28 26.13
C LEU A 36 -15.60 -10.19 27.08
N ASN A 37 -15.21 -11.30 27.66
CA ASN A 37 -13.98 -11.42 28.44
C ASN A 37 -12.94 -12.19 27.64
N PHE A 38 -11.70 -11.72 27.75
CA PHE A 38 -10.57 -12.33 27.05
C PHE A 38 -9.57 -12.87 28.08
N ASP A 39 -9.10 -14.07 27.82
CA ASP A 39 -8.01 -14.68 28.56
C ASP A 39 -6.83 -14.89 27.60
N VAL A 40 -5.62 -14.51 28.04
CA VAL A 40 -4.43 -14.53 27.18
C VAL A 40 -3.38 -15.40 27.81
N VAL A 41 -2.96 -16.42 27.08
CA VAL A 41 -1.80 -17.25 27.43
C VAL A 41 -0.62 -16.82 26.56
N LYS A 42 0.44 -16.36 27.18
CA LYS A 42 1.61 -15.85 26.47
C LYS A 42 2.92 -16.39 27.05
N THR A 43 3.92 -16.51 26.19
CA THR A 43 5.24 -17.07 26.53
C THR A 43 6.22 -16.01 27.02
N ASN A 44 5.97 -14.74 26.74
CA ASN A 44 6.74 -13.58 27.20
C ASN A 44 5.86 -12.33 27.26
N GLU A 45 6.35 -11.25 27.85
CA GLU A 45 5.58 -10.04 28.14
C GLU A 45 5.05 -9.33 26.89
N LEU A 46 5.79 -9.39 25.78
CA LEU A 46 5.43 -8.71 24.53
C LEU A 46 4.81 -9.65 23.48
N ALA A 47 4.49 -10.90 23.83
CA ALA A 47 3.97 -11.86 22.85
C ALA A 47 2.58 -11.48 22.30
N ASP A 48 1.82 -10.67 23.03
CA ASP A 48 0.51 -10.14 22.66
C ASP A 48 0.54 -8.66 22.22
N LEU A 49 1.72 -8.16 21.80
CA LEU A 49 1.85 -6.81 21.27
C LEU A 49 0.93 -6.60 20.07
N GLY A 50 0.06 -5.60 20.15
CA GLY A 50 -0.91 -5.29 19.10
C GLY A 50 -2.27 -5.97 19.29
N ASP A 51 -2.50 -6.64 20.40
CA ASP A 51 -3.84 -7.15 20.77
C ASP A 51 -4.82 -5.99 20.94
N LEU A 52 -5.97 -6.09 20.25
CA LEU A 52 -7.01 -5.07 20.25
C LEU A 52 -7.87 -5.09 21.52
N THR A 53 -7.77 -6.14 22.33
CA THR A 53 -8.63 -6.37 23.50
C THR A 53 -8.16 -5.62 24.75
N ARG A 54 -7.00 -4.95 24.70
CA ARG A 54 -6.42 -4.15 25.77
C ARG A 54 -5.61 -2.97 25.23
N PRO A 55 -5.43 -1.90 26.01
CA PRO A 55 -4.53 -0.81 25.67
C PRO A 55 -3.06 -1.28 25.73
N PHE A 56 -2.18 -0.59 25.02
CA PHE A 56 -0.75 -0.74 25.19
C PHE A 56 -0.30 -0.31 26.58
N ASN A 57 0.60 -1.09 27.18
CA ASN A 57 1.33 -0.68 28.35
C ASN A 57 2.43 0.34 27.99
N GLU A 58 3.12 0.88 29.01
CA GLU A 58 4.13 1.94 28.79
C GLU A 58 5.35 1.42 28.01
N GLU A 59 5.74 0.16 28.23
CA GLU A 59 6.85 -0.46 27.51
C GLU A 59 6.51 -0.68 26.04
N GLU A 60 5.31 -1.16 25.75
CA GLU A 60 4.81 -1.32 24.38
C GLU A 60 4.70 0.00 23.64
N LYS A 61 4.21 1.06 24.32
CA LYS A 61 4.19 2.42 23.78
C LYS A 61 5.60 2.92 23.45
N ALA A 62 6.53 2.73 24.36
CA ALA A 62 7.93 3.14 24.17
C ALA A 62 8.58 2.38 22.99
N LEU A 63 8.31 1.08 22.86
CA LEU A 63 8.77 0.27 21.74
C LEU A 63 8.23 0.78 20.40
N MET A 64 6.91 1.02 20.32
CA MET A 64 6.28 1.52 19.11
C MET A 64 6.78 2.92 18.75
N GLN A 65 6.92 3.80 19.75
CA GLN A 65 7.50 5.13 19.53
C GLN A 65 8.94 5.05 19.04
N GLY A 66 9.72 4.12 19.59
CA GLY A 66 11.08 3.85 19.14
C GLY A 66 11.15 3.39 17.67
N MET A 67 10.20 2.57 17.22
CA MET A 67 10.09 2.15 15.83
C MET A 67 9.74 3.33 14.91
N VAL A 68 8.78 4.17 15.31
CA VAL A 68 8.40 5.37 14.58
C VAL A 68 9.59 6.33 14.45
N ASN A 69 10.31 6.59 15.54
CA ASN A 69 11.47 7.47 15.55
C ASN A 69 12.59 6.94 14.62
N LYS A 70 12.92 5.66 14.71
CA LYS A 70 13.91 5.03 13.81
C LYS A 70 13.48 5.11 12.34
N GLY A 71 12.21 4.86 12.08
CA GLY A 71 11.65 4.98 10.74
C GLY A 71 11.74 6.41 10.21
N TYR A 72 11.43 7.42 11.03
CA TYR A 72 11.53 8.83 10.66
C TYR A 72 12.96 9.26 10.37
N GLU A 73 13.92 8.87 11.19
CA GLU A 73 15.35 9.14 10.94
C GLU A 73 15.83 8.48 9.63
N LEU A 74 15.42 7.24 9.37
CA LEU A 74 15.73 6.56 8.11
C LEU A 74 15.10 7.27 6.91
N PHE A 75 13.83 7.69 7.02
CA PHE A 75 13.13 8.36 5.94
C PHE A 75 13.76 9.72 5.61
N THR A 76 13.96 10.57 6.63
CA THR A 76 14.59 11.88 6.45
C THR A 76 16.01 11.78 5.91
N LYS A 77 16.79 10.77 6.35
CA LYS A 77 18.11 10.49 5.80
C LYS A 77 18.04 10.12 4.31
N ARG A 78 17.13 9.23 3.92
CA ARG A 78 16.95 8.84 2.51
C ARG A 78 16.55 10.03 1.64
N CYS A 79 15.72 10.93 2.17
CA CYS A 79 15.39 12.17 1.47
C CYS A 79 16.60 13.10 1.34
N ALA A 80 17.35 13.28 2.40
CA ALA A 80 18.56 14.11 2.41
C ALA A 80 19.61 13.59 1.41
N ASP A 81 19.88 12.30 1.44
CA ASP A 81 20.83 11.65 0.53
C ASP A 81 20.37 11.79 -0.94
N GLY A 82 19.10 11.50 -1.23
CA GLY A 82 18.54 11.56 -2.60
C GLY A 82 18.43 12.97 -3.15
N ARG A 83 18.15 13.96 -2.30
CA ARG A 83 18.07 15.38 -2.69
C ARG A 83 19.38 16.15 -2.52
N LYS A 84 20.44 15.48 -2.05
CA LYS A 84 21.76 16.10 -1.75
C LYS A 84 21.63 17.31 -0.83
N MET A 85 20.75 17.21 0.16
CA MET A 85 20.44 18.25 1.14
C MET A 85 20.97 17.86 2.53
N ASN A 86 21.13 18.84 3.41
CA ASN A 86 21.41 18.57 4.81
C ASN A 86 20.14 17.93 5.46
N ILE A 87 20.35 16.96 6.34
CA ILE A 87 19.25 16.28 7.04
C ILE A 87 18.42 17.25 7.89
N GLU A 88 19.06 18.26 8.49
CA GLU A 88 18.36 19.26 9.29
C GLU A 88 17.45 20.15 8.44
N ASP A 89 17.82 20.41 7.19
CA ASP A 89 16.98 21.18 6.26
C ASP A 89 15.79 20.35 5.78
N ILE A 90 15.99 19.05 5.56
CA ILE A 90 14.86 18.12 5.30
C ILE A 90 13.91 18.09 6.51
N LYS A 91 14.41 17.98 7.73
CA LYS A 91 13.58 17.96 8.94
C LYS A 91 12.73 19.22 9.10
N LYS A 92 13.23 20.40 8.72
CA LYS A 92 12.46 21.66 8.76
C LYS A 92 11.21 21.64 7.86
N ILE A 93 11.26 20.91 6.75
CA ILE A 93 10.17 20.81 5.77
C ILE A 93 9.42 19.48 5.83
N ALA A 94 9.83 18.60 6.74
CA ALA A 94 9.25 17.27 6.98
C ALA A 94 8.08 17.32 7.99
N GLU A 95 8.04 16.41 8.94
CA GLU A 95 7.00 16.27 9.98
C GLU A 95 5.59 16.06 9.41
N GLY A 96 5.51 15.36 8.27
CA GLY A 96 4.25 15.06 7.61
C GLY A 96 3.61 16.24 6.87
N ARG A 97 4.29 17.37 6.74
CA ARG A 97 3.79 18.51 5.96
C ARG A 97 3.66 18.13 4.49
N VAL A 98 2.62 18.65 3.87
CA VAL A 98 2.36 18.50 2.44
C VAL A 98 2.61 19.83 1.72
N TRP A 99 3.09 19.72 0.49
CA TRP A 99 3.47 20.85 -0.34
C TRP A 99 2.83 20.70 -1.72
N THR A 100 2.52 21.80 -2.39
CA THR A 100 2.21 21.76 -3.82
C THR A 100 3.50 21.50 -4.61
N GLY A 101 3.37 21.03 -5.86
CA GLY A 101 4.54 20.84 -6.72
C GLY A 101 5.36 22.10 -6.90
N GLU A 102 4.71 23.27 -7.00
CA GLU A 102 5.36 24.57 -7.06
C GLU A 102 6.20 24.85 -5.80
N MET A 103 5.60 24.74 -4.62
CA MET A 103 6.33 24.89 -3.34
C MET A 103 7.43 23.84 -3.19
N ALA A 104 7.18 22.59 -3.62
CA ALA A 104 8.15 21.52 -3.54
C ALA A 104 9.38 21.78 -4.43
N LYS A 105 9.22 22.48 -5.57
CA LYS A 105 10.32 22.92 -6.39
C LYS A 105 11.18 23.97 -5.66
N ASP A 106 10.55 24.95 -5.03
CA ASP A 106 11.26 25.96 -4.25
C ASP A 106 12.03 25.35 -3.07
N LEU A 107 11.44 24.31 -2.46
CA LEU A 107 12.05 23.52 -1.38
C LEU A 107 13.06 22.46 -1.88
N LYS A 108 13.31 22.37 -3.18
CA LYS A 108 14.22 21.41 -3.83
C LYS A 108 13.81 19.94 -3.64
N LEU A 109 12.56 19.68 -3.34
CA LEU A 109 12.00 18.33 -3.29
C LEU A 109 11.64 17.80 -4.69
N VAL A 110 11.39 18.72 -5.64
CA VAL A 110 11.10 18.47 -7.06
C VAL A 110 12.10 19.28 -7.89
N ASP A 111 12.51 18.75 -9.03
CA ASP A 111 13.49 19.37 -9.90
C ASP A 111 12.84 20.26 -10.95
N GLU A 112 11.69 19.83 -11.49
CA GLU A 112 11.02 20.53 -12.59
C GLU A 112 9.51 20.48 -12.46
N LEU A 113 8.83 21.53 -12.94
CA LEU A 113 7.38 21.55 -13.06
C LEU A 113 6.97 21.06 -14.45
N GLY A 114 6.07 20.08 -14.50
CA GLY A 114 5.56 19.53 -15.74
C GLY A 114 4.74 18.27 -15.49
N GLY A 115 4.18 17.71 -16.56
CA GLY A 115 3.41 16.49 -16.54
C GLY A 115 4.23 15.28 -17.00
N LEU A 116 3.49 14.28 -17.50
CA LEU A 116 4.10 13.01 -17.96
C LEU A 116 4.95 13.23 -19.20
N ASP A 117 4.54 14.09 -20.13
CA ASP A 117 5.26 14.33 -21.37
C ASP A 117 6.61 14.94 -21.11
N GLU A 118 6.70 15.96 -20.26
CA GLU A 118 7.94 16.58 -19.81
C GLU A 118 8.84 15.56 -19.09
N ALA A 119 8.26 14.72 -18.25
CA ALA A 119 9.03 13.67 -17.56
C ALA A 119 9.65 12.66 -18.54
N VAL A 120 8.94 12.31 -19.62
CA VAL A 120 9.43 11.43 -20.68
C VAL A 120 10.54 12.12 -21.47
N GLU A 121 10.40 13.39 -21.82
CA GLU A 121 11.43 14.17 -22.52
C GLU A 121 12.70 14.28 -21.69
N VAL A 122 12.58 14.58 -20.41
CA VAL A 122 13.72 14.60 -19.47
C VAL A 122 14.40 13.24 -19.40
N ALA A 123 13.62 12.16 -19.28
CA ALA A 123 14.17 10.79 -19.23
C ALA A 123 14.90 10.43 -20.53
N ALA A 124 14.35 10.77 -21.70
CA ALA A 124 14.97 10.56 -23.00
C ALA A 124 16.29 11.35 -23.13
N SER A 125 16.28 12.60 -22.67
CA SER A 125 17.47 13.46 -22.65
C SER A 125 18.57 12.89 -21.76
N HIS A 126 18.25 12.45 -20.56
CA HIS A 126 19.22 11.83 -19.64
C HIS A 126 19.76 10.51 -20.18
N ALA A 127 18.92 9.72 -20.86
CA ALA A 127 19.32 8.49 -21.54
C ALA A 127 20.08 8.75 -22.88
N LYS A 128 20.10 9.98 -23.37
CA LYS A 128 20.70 10.39 -24.67
C LYS A 128 20.10 9.62 -25.85
N ILE A 129 18.80 9.42 -25.84
CA ILE A 129 18.06 8.74 -26.90
C ILE A 129 17.14 9.74 -27.64
N GLU A 130 17.19 9.72 -28.97
CA GLU A 130 16.37 10.58 -29.83
C GLU A 130 15.08 9.94 -30.27
N ARG A 131 15.04 8.60 -30.31
CA ARG A 131 13.87 7.82 -30.73
C ARG A 131 13.49 6.81 -29.68
N TYR A 132 12.25 6.84 -29.22
CA TYR A 132 11.73 5.91 -28.23
C TYR A 132 10.29 5.57 -28.51
N THR A 133 9.83 4.46 -27.92
CA THR A 133 8.44 4.06 -27.91
C THR A 133 8.00 3.94 -26.46
N LEU A 134 6.84 4.54 -26.13
CA LEU A 134 6.27 4.41 -24.80
C LEU A 134 5.53 3.09 -24.67
N VAL A 135 5.87 2.32 -23.65
CA VAL A 135 5.21 1.06 -23.31
C VAL A 135 4.66 1.18 -21.89
N SER A 136 3.39 0.89 -21.72
CA SER A 136 2.72 0.93 -20.41
C SER A 136 2.75 -0.45 -19.74
N TYR A 137 3.14 -0.47 -18.47
CA TYR A 137 3.07 -1.65 -17.62
C TYR A 137 2.22 -1.36 -16.37
N PRO A 138 1.41 -2.32 -15.88
CA PRO A 138 1.10 -3.60 -16.57
C PRO A 138 0.36 -3.36 -17.90
N GLU A 139 0.49 -4.31 -18.83
CA GLU A 139 -0.31 -4.27 -20.05
C GLU A 139 -1.79 -4.15 -19.68
N LYS A 140 -2.51 -3.27 -20.41
CA LYS A 140 -3.95 -3.13 -20.17
C LYS A 140 -4.61 -4.47 -20.44
N GLU A 141 -5.21 -5.05 -19.43
CA GLU A 141 -6.04 -6.24 -19.61
C GLU A 141 -7.12 -5.93 -20.67
N ASP A 142 -7.29 -6.84 -21.62
CA ASP A 142 -8.37 -6.71 -22.60
C ASP A 142 -9.71 -6.61 -21.87
N PHE A 143 -10.65 -5.81 -22.40
CA PHE A 143 -11.96 -5.56 -21.77
C PHE A 143 -12.65 -6.86 -21.32
N LEU A 144 -12.57 -7.91 -22.13
CA LEU A 144 -13.11 -9.23 -21.78
C LEU A 144 -12.40 -9.86 -20.58
N THR A 145 -11.08 -9.74 -20.52
CA THR A 145 -10.26 -10.25 -19.40
C THR A 145 -10.52 -9.44 -18.13
N SER A 146 -10.66 -8.11 -18.24
CA SER A 146 -11.02 -7.23 -17.14
C SER A 146 -12.43 -7.54 -16.61
N LEU A 147 -13.40 -7.79 -17.48
CA LEU A 147 -14.75 -8.17 -17.09
C LEU A 147 -14.79 -9.52 -16.36
N LEU A 148 -13.93 -10.46 -16.79
CA LEU A 148 -13.81 -11.79 -16.17
C LEU A 148 -12.98 -11.77 -14.86
N ASN A 149 -12.00 -10.87 -14.75
CA ASN A 149 -11.10 -10.73 -13.60
C ASN A 149 -11.62 -9.76 -12.53
N THR A 150 -12.56 -8.88 -12.87
CA THR A 150 -13.21 -8.04 -11.87
C THR A 150 -13.82 -8.97 -10.82
N ARG A 151 -13.32 -8.90 -9.59
CA ARG A 151 -13.94 -9.64 -8.47
C ARG A 151 -15.40 -9.22 -8.44
N PRO A 152 -16.34 -10.10 -8.79
CA PRO A 152 -17.74 -9.70 -8.82
C PRO A 152 -18.09 -9.23 -7.41
N SER A 153 -18.67 -8.04 -7.30
CA SER A 153 -19.27 -7.62 -6.04
C SER A 153 -20.21 -8.75 -5.59
N ARG A 154 -20.43 -8.92 -4.30
CA ARG A 154 -21.34 -9.98 -3.78
C ARG A 154 -22.67 -10.00 -4.55
N TYR A 155 -23.11 -8.84 -5.03
CA TYR A 155 -24.31 -8.68 -5.82
C TYR A 155 -24.22 -9.33 -7.22
N ILE A 156 -23.09 -9.17 -7.92
CA ILE A 156 -22.88 -9.80 -9.25
C ILE A 156 -22.68 -11.30 -9.11
N SER A 157 -21.98 -11.76 -8.07
CA SER A 157 -21.80 -13.20 -7.83
C SER A 157 -23.10 -13.91 -7.48
N SER A 158 -24.01 -13.30 -6.69
CA SER A 158 -25.33 -13.86 -6.41
C SER A 158 -26.21 -13.92 -7.64
N ARG A 159 -26.21 -12.88 -8.47
CA ARG A 159 -26.95 -12.87 -9.76
C ARG A 159 -26.42 -13.89 -10.76
N MET A 160 -25.10 -14.06 -10.83
CA MET A 160 -24.50 -15.12 -11.66
C MET A 160 -24.85 -16.51 -11.13
N GLN A 161 -24.87 -16.70 -9.82
CA GLN A 161 -25.27 -17.98 -9.22
C GLN A 161 -26.77 -18.30 -9.44
N GLU A 162 -27.64 -17.28 -9.39
CA GLU A 162 -29.07 -17.41 -9.72
C GLU A 162 -29.30 -17.77 -11.20
N ASN A 163 -28.57 -17.13 -12.13
CA ASN A 163 -28.78 -17.34 -13.56
C ASN A 163 -28.10 -18.61 -14.11
N PHE A 164 -26.98 -19.03 -13.57
CA PHE A 164 -26.20 -20.18 -14.03
C PHE A 164 -26.35 -21.42 -13.13
N GLY A 165 -27.02 -21.32 -11.98
CA GLY A 165 -27.31 -22.43 -11.10
C GLY A 165 -26.10 -23.31 -10.82
N GLU A 166 -26.23 -24.63 -11.02
CA GLU A 166 -25.16 -25.61 -10.79
C GLU A 166 -23.94 -25.41 -11.71
N TYR A 167 -24.11 -24.82 -12.89
CA TYR A 167 -23.03 -24.54 -13.85
C TYR A 167 -22.06 -23.46 -13.36
N TYR A 168 -22.47 -22.57 -12.46
CA TYR A 168 -21.63 -21.52 -11.92
C TYR A 168 -20.39 -22.07 -11.21
N ASN A 169 -20.54 -23.14 -10.44
CA ASN A 169 -19.43 -23.79 -9.75
C ASN A 169 -18.44 -24.42 -10.74
N GLY A 170 -18.94 -24.99 -11.83
CA GLY A 170 -18.11 -25.52 -12.92
C GLY A 170 -17.29 -24.46 -13.63
N LEU A 171 -17.89 -23.31 -13.94
CA LEU A 171 -17.21 -22.17 -14.56
C LEU A 171 -16.13 -21.57 -13.65
N ARG A 172 -16.42 -21.47 -12.35
CA ARG A 172 -15.45 -21.02 -11.34
C ARG A 172 -14.29 -22.00 -11.19
N PHE A 173 -14.56 -23.30 -11.25
CA PHE A 173 -13.54 -24.35 -11.22
C PHE A 173 -12.59 -24.25 -12.43
N VAL A 174 -13.12 -24.10 -13.65
CA VAL A 174 -12.33 -23.96 -14.88
C VAL A 174 -11.47 -22.68 -14.85
N LYS A 175 -11.99 -21.58 -14.30
CA LYS A 175 -11.21 -20.34 -14.10
C LYS A 175 -10.03 -20.59 -13.14
N ASN A 176 -10.29 -21.23 -12.00
CA ASN A 176 -9.24 -21.51 -11.01
C ASN A 176 -8.17 -22.49 -11.52
N LEU A 177 -8.49 -23.32 -12.51
CA LEU A 177 -7.52 -24.23 -13.15
C LEU A 177 -6.46 -23.49 -14.00
N LYS A 178 -6.79 -22.34 -14.57
CA LYS A 178 -5.84 -21.52 -15.35
C LYS A 178 -4.76 -20.89 -14.47
N ASP A 179 -5.12 -20.54 -13.24
CA ASP A 179 -4.26 -19.84 -12.29
C ASP A 179 -3.61 -20.81 -11.28
N ALA A 180 -3.82 -22.11 -11.46
CA ALA A 180 -3.39 -23.14 -10.54
C ALA A 180 -1.99 -23.67 -10.90
N ASP A 181 -1.10 -23.74 -9.90
CA ASP A 181 0.19 -24.42 -10.04
C ASP A 181 0.03 -25.87 -10.56
N ARG A 182 0.91 -26.29 -11.45
CA ARG A 182 0.86 -27.63 -12.09
C ARG A 182 0.96 -28.81 -11.10
N LEU A 183 1.42 -28.55 -9.87
CA LEU A 183 1.51 -29.54 -8.78
C LEU A 183 0.72 -29.01 -7.59
N GLN A 184 -0.44 -29.61 -7.32
CA GLN A 184 -1.27 -29.31 -6.17
C GLN A 184 -1.58 -30.56 -5.35
N ALA A 185 -1.33 -30.49 -4.05
CA ALA A 185 -1.88 -31.47 -3.12
C ALA A 185 -3.36 -31.10 -2.84
N ARG A 186 -4.28 -31.73 -3.56
CA ARG A 186 -5.74 -31.54 -3.37
C ARG A 186 -6.39 -32.83 -2.88
N MET A 187 -7.41 -32.66 -2.05
CA MET A 187 -8.33 -33.78 -1.78
C MET A 187 -9.12 -34.11 -3.06
N PRO A 188 -9.41 -35.39 -3.33
CA PRO A 188 -10.11 -35.81 -4.54
C PRO A 188 -11.60 -35.41 -4.58
N PHE A 189 -12.04 -34.62 -3.62
CA PHE A 189 -13.42 -34.14 -3.51
C PHE A 189 -13.46 -32.75 -2.85
N ASP A 190 -14.43 -31.94 -3.23
CA ASP A 190 -14.71 -30.66 -2.59
C ASP A 190 -15.68 -30.85 -1.41
N VAL A 191 -15.33 -30.25 -0.26
CA VAL A 191 -16.23 -30.21 0.90
C VAL A 191 -17.15 -29.00 0.75
N VAL A 192 -18.42 -29.24 0.52
CA VAL A 192 -19.47 -28.20 0.53
C VAL A 192 -20.15 -28.23 1.88
N ILE A 193 -19.93 -27.24 2.71
CA ILE A 193 -20.68 -27.01 3.94
C ILE A 193 -21.93 -26.21 3.56
N LYS A 194 -23.11 -26.84 3.75
CA LYS A 194 -24.43 -26.22 3.55
C LYS A 194 -24.85 -25.44 4.78
#